data_d3d29002e627151e7867a626c4c88b3d
#
_entry.id   d3d29002e627151e7867a626c4c88b3d
#
_cell.length_a   1.000
_cell.length_b   1.000
_cell.length_c   1.000
_cell.angle_alpha   90.00
_cell.angle_beta   90.00
_cell.angle_gamma   90.00
#
_symmetry.space_group_name_H-M   'P 1'
#
loop_
_entity.id
_entity.type
_entity.pdbx_description
1 polymer ?
#
loop_
_entity_poly.entity_id
_entity_poly.type
_entity_poly.pdbx_seq_one_letter_code
_entity_poly.pdbx_strand_id
1 'polypeptide(L)'
;MKKITSIFFFLIFNSILFSEEVTLDTLLNKITETSYRKKMYKLDQKKTETLEKFYQMDNYNGIKSSVTTEYDDTEQIYKTTGRAEFGDVYIEGKKNHAPENYFIYGINKNIKNMIFSKNDSNLLKNDLKKEADKYTFLKNMEEQKISLINLYRDYKNMEFEIKIKNNGLKTLKSEERMLEKSFELGAIPKIELESLQYSRKNLEIEIKTLEENFEKIKKRFLYNFNIDISDKTLANITPNYTEIHDYITTIGYKDIEKLRIEKDIIKENIRYLNYNDKVPDISLGVERNTKEDENRVVLKFSKPLFYYNAELENERTSYTQQEILLNQKIEENSAEKLKIETTYSNYIKEYRVLKNKAELEKNKYEIKKLEYSLGKIDYLEVMESFDDYMEYEVSQEKAKNILNSYVYEIMVRGE
;
A
#
# COMPACT_ATOMS: atom_id res chain seq x y z
N MET A 1 0.74 76.49 15.13
CA MET A 1 1.28 75.68 14.04
C MET A 1 2.29 74.74 14.65
N LYS A 2 1.92 73.48 14.96
CA LYS A 2 2.83 72.45 15.45
C LYS A 2 2.97 71.45 14.32
N LYS A 3 4.21 71.31 13.81
CA LYS A 3 4.58 70.31 12.82
C LYS A 3 4.64 68.93 13.52
N ILE A 4 3.78 68.00 13.14
CA ILE A 4 3.85 66.60 13.53
C ILE A 4 4.73 65.91 12.49
N THR A 5 5.93 65.56 12.91
CA THR A 5 6.88 64.75 12.14
C THR A 5 6.48 63.29 12.34
N SER A 6 5.86 62.71 11.31
CA SER A 6 5.55 61.28 11.28
C SER A 6 6.81 60.50 11.00
N ILE A 7 7.30 59.80 12.02
CA ILE A 7 8.40 58.82 11.90
C ILE A 7 7.76 57.54 11.37
N PHE A 8 7.94 57.27 10.07
CA PHE A 8 7.66 55.97 9.47
C PHE A 8 8.73 54.99 9.93
N PHE A 9 8.39 54.22 10.94
CA PHE A 9 9.19 53.05 11.33
C PHE A 9 8.95 51.98 10.29
N PHE A 10 9.86 51.85 9.33
CA PHE A 10 9.94 50.69 8.44
C PHE A 10 10.41 49.51 9.27
N LEU A 11 9.48 48.78 9.86
CA LEU A 11 9.70 47.43 10.35
C LEU A 11 9.97 46.55 9.14
N ILE A 12 11.26 46.45 8.78
CA ILE A 12 11.75 45.34 7.95
C ILE A 12 11.58 44.11 8.84
N PHE A 13 10.43 43.49 8.76
CA PHE A 13 10.27 42.09 9.12
C PHE A 13 11.19 41.32 8.15
N ASN A 14 12.44 41.08 8.55
CA ASN A 14 13.17 39.95 8.06
C ASN A 14 12.34 38.73 8.45
N SER A 15 11.41 38.35 7.60
CA SER A 15 10.90 37.00 7.56
C SER A 15 12.12 36.15 7.22
N ILE A 16 12.85 35.73 8.25
CA ILE A 16 13.64 34.52 8.19
C ILE A 16 12.58 33.49 7.78
N LEU A 17 12.55 33.17 6.50
CA LEU A 17 11.87 32.00 5.99
C LEU A 17 12.54 30.82 6.69
N PHE A 18 12.04 30.48 7.89
CA PHE A 18 12.26 29.15 8.44
C PHE A 18 11.58 28.23 7.42
N SER A 19 12.37 27.70 6.51
CA SER A 19 11.93 26.56 5.71
C SER A 19 11.43 25.52 6.71
N GLU A 20 10.13 25.26 6.68
CA GLU A 20 9.51 24.27 7.58
C GLU A 20 10.22 22.94 7.34
N GLU A 21 10.97 22.48 8.34
CA GLU A 21 11.68 21.23 8.25
C GLU A 21 10.69 20.08 8.35
N VAL A 22 10.51 19.35 7.24
CA VAL A 22 9.52 18.28 7.12
C VAL A 22 10.16 16.96 7.50
N THR A 23 9.62 16.31 8.53
CA THR A 23 10.08 14.98 8.98
C THR A 23 9.49 13.86 8.14
N LEU A 24 10.15 12.70 8.12
CA LEU A 24 9.65 11.50 7.47
C LEU A 24 8.29 11.07 8.08
N ASP A 25 8.13 11.13 9.40
CA ASP A 25 6.89 10.79 10.09
C ASP A 25 5.70 11.65 9.62
N THR A 26 5.94 12.95 9.47
CA THR A 26 4.91 13.87 8.93
C THR A 26 4.46 13.47 7.52
N LEU A 27 5.40 13.04 6.67
CA LEU A 27 5.07 12.59 5.31
C LEU A 27 4.36 11.24 5.30
N LEU A 28 4.78 10.29 6.16
CA LEU A 28 4.13 8.98 6.31
C LEU A 28 2.68 9.13 6.77
N ASN A 29 2.42 10.03 7.71
CA ASN A 29 1.05 10.34 8.16
C ASN A 29 0.23 10.97 7.03
N LYS A 30 0.81 11.92 6.31
CA LYS A 30 0.13 12.61 5.21
C LYS A 30 -0.31 11.66 4.10
N ILE A 31 0.55 10.72 3.66
CA ILE A 31 0.15 9.74 2.62
C ILE A 31 -0.95 8.80 3.11
N THR A 32 -0.97 8.46 4.39
CA THR A 32 -2.03 7.64 4.98
C THR A 32 -3.39 8.32 4.86
N GLU A 33 -3.45 9.65 4.93
CA GLU A 33 -4.69 10.41 4.82
C GLU A 33 -5.12 10.72 3.39
N THR A 34 -4.19 11.05 2.51
CA THR A 34 -4.47 11.64 1.19
C THR A 34 -4.37 10.66 0.02
N SER A 35 -3.88 9.42 0.25
CA SER A 35 -3.59 8.47 -0.82
C SER A 35 -4.81 8.07 -1.65
N TYR A 36 -4.60 7.81 -2.94
CA TYR A 36 -5.61 7.20 -3.81
C TYR A 36 -6.03 5.81 -3.30
N ARG A 37 -5.13 5.05 -2.66
CA ARG A 37 -5.43 3.74 -2.06
C ARG A 37 -6.48 3.85 -0.96
N LYS A 38 -6.43 4.90 -0.12
CA LYS A 38 -7.48 5.18 0.88
C LYS A 38 -8.83 5.53 0.24
N LYS A 39 -8.80 6.29 -0.86
CA LYS A 39 -10.04 6.61 -1.60
C LYS A 39 -10.66 5.35 -2.21
N MET A 40 -9.84 4.48 -2.81
CA MET A 40 -10.30 3.19 -3.35
C MET A 40 -10.89 2.30 -2.27
N TYR A 41 -10.21 2.15 -1.13
CA TYR A 41 -10.70 1.37 0.01
C TYR A 41 -12.06 1.86 0.51
N LYS A 42 -12.28 3.18 0.62
CA LYS A 42 -13.60 3.74 0.97
C LYS A 42 -14.69 3.40 -0.06
N LEU A 43 -14.34 3.34 -1.34
CA LEU A 43 -15.30 2.93 -2.39
C LEU A 43 -15.61 1.42 -2.30
N ASP A 44 -14.63 0.60 -1.99
CA ASP A 44 -14.84 -0.84 -1.80
C ASP A 44 -15.68 -1.13 -0.55
N GLN A 45 -15.47 -0.39 0.55
CA GLN A 45 -16.37 -0.42 1.72
C GLN A 45 -17.81 -0.07 1.33
N LYS A 46 -18.01 0.99 0.53
CA LYS A 46 -19.33 1.39 0.07
C LYS A 46 -20.01 0.31 -0.80
N LYS A 47 -19.24 -0.40 -1.66
CA LYS A 47 -19.77 -1.55 -2.42
C LYS A 47 -20.25 -2.65 -1.48
N THR A 48 -19.45 -2.98 -0.47
CA THR A 48 -19.76 -4.02 0.51
C THR A 48 -21.01 -3.66 1.34
N GLU A 49 -21.14 -2.39 1.76
CA GLU A 49 -22.37 -1.89 2.41
C GLU A 49 -23.59 -1.96 1.49
N THR A 50 -23.42 -1.72 0.20
CA THR A 50 -24.52 -1.84 -0.78
C THR A 50 -24.95 -3.29 -0.93
N LEU A 51 -24.01 -4.25 -0.97
CA LEU A 51 -24.30 -5.68 -1.00
C LEU A 51 -24.98 -6.15 0.29
N GLU A 52 -24.56 -5.63 1.44
CA GLU A 52 -25.20 -5.92 2.73
C GLU A 52 -26.68 -5.54 2.72
N LYS A 53 -27.01 -4.32 2.29
CA LYS A 53 -28.40 -3.88 2.13
C LYS A 53 -29.19 -4.76 1.17
N PHE A 54 -28.57 -5.16 0.05
CA PHE A 54 -29.19 -6.07 -0.91
C PHE A 54 -29.51 -7.42 -0.29
N TYR A 55 -28.58 -8.03 0.46
CA TYR A 55 -28.80 -9.31 1.12
C TYR A 55 -29.83 -9.20 2.25
N GLN A 56 -29.88 -8.08 2.98
CA GLN A 56 -30.90 -7.84 4.02
C GLN A 56 -32.31 -7.70 3.46
N MET A 57 -32.45 -7.22 2.23
CA MET A 57 -33.76 -7.15 1.56
C MET A 57 -34.34 -8.54 1.21
N ASP A 58 -33.47 -9.54 1.10
CA ASP A 58 -33.80 -10.91 0.74
C ASP A 58 -34.73 -10.98 -0.49
N ASN A 59 -35.89 -11.68 -0.35
CA ASN A 59 -36.86 -11.78 -1.41
C ASN A 59 -37.71 -10.52 -1.65
N TYR A 60 -37.60 -9.50 -0.76
CA TYR A 60 -38.35 -8.26 -0.85
C TYR A 60 -37.65 -7.17 -1.71
N ASN A 61 -36.65 -7.56 -2.49
CA ASN A 61 -35.91 -6.64 -3.36
C ASN A 61 -36.59 -6.48 -4.73
N GLY A 62 -37.83 -6.02 -4.73
CA GLY A 62 -38.60 -5.74 -5.94
C GLY A 62 -39.63 -6.83 -6.32
N ILE A 63 -40.42 -6.50 -7.31
CA ILE A 63 -41.44 -7.40 -7.85
C ILE A 63 -40.81 -8.25 -8.95
N LYS A 64 -40.89 -9.58 -8.79
CA LYS A 64 -40.49 -10.52 -9.85
C LYS A 64 -41.74 -10.84 -10.68
N SER A 65 -41.63 -10.76 -12.00
CA SER A 65 -42.71 -11.11 -12.90
C SER A 65 -42.23 -12.08 -13.98
N SER A 66 -43.10 -13.04 -14.32
CA SER A 66 -42.85 -13.97 -15.41
C SER A 66 -44.14 -14.22 -16.20
N VAL A 67 -44.01 -14.46 -17.49
CA VAL A 67 -45.11 -14.87 -18.36
C VAL A 67 -44.61 -16.08 -19.14
N THR A 68 -45.37 -17.17 -19.04
CA THR A 68 -45.11 -18.41 -19.79
C THR A 68 -46.28 -18.69 -20.69
N THR A 69 -46.04 -18.95 -21.96
CA THR A 69 -47.08 -19.35 -22.93
C THR A 69 -46.68 -20.70 -23.53
N GLU A 70 -47.58 -21.66 -23.39
CA GLU A 70 -47.42 -23.02 -23.90
C GLU A 70 -48.48 -23.31 -24.94
N TYR A 71 -48.14 -24.01 -26.01
CA TYR A 71 -49.12 -24.49 -26.98
C TYR A 71 -49.59 -25.89 -26.56
N ASP A 72 -50.89 -26.04 -26.38
CA ASP A 72 -51.51 -27.35 -26.12
C ASP A 72 -51.97 -27.93 -27.47
N ASP A 73 -51.30 -28.97 -27.92
CA ASP A 73 -51.57 -29.61 -29.21
C ASP A 73 -52.91 -30.38 -29.21
N THR A 74 -53.32 -30.84 -28.03
CA THR A 74 -54.59 -31.58 -27.87
C THR A 74 -55.82 -30.68 -28.00
N GLU A 75 -55.71 -29.49 -27.35
CA GLU A 75 -56.79 -28.49 -27.36
C GLU A 75 -56.61 -27.46 -28.51
N GLN A 76 -55.45 -27.48 -29.18
CA GLN A 76 -55.05 -26.54 -30.24
C GLN A 76 -55.12 -25.07 -29.84
N ILE A 77 -54.80 -24.79 -28.56
CA ILE A 77 -54.83 -23.44 -27.98
C ILE A 77 -53.52 -23.07 -27.31
N TYR A 78 -53.23 -21.75 -27.20
CA TYR A 78 -52.14 -21.23 -26.38
C TYR A 78 -52.62 -21.02 -24.95
N LYS A 79 -52.02 -21.72 -24.00
CA LYS A 79 -52.19 -21.51 -22.57
C LYS A 79 -51.18 -20.53 -22.05
N THR A 80 -51.59 -19.46 -21.40
CA THR A 80 -50.68 -18.42 -20.88
C THR A 80 -50.82 -18.31 -19.37
N THR A 81 -49.70 -18.37 -18.67
CA THR A 81 -49.59 -18.14 -17.24
C THR A 81 -48.73 -16.89 -17.00
N GLY A 82 -49.29 -15.89 -16.37
CA GLY A 82 -48.56 -14.71 -15.90
C GLY A 82 -48.45 -14.74 -14.38
N ARG A 83 -47.25 -14.53 -13.82
CA ARG A 83 -47.04 -14.56 -12.37
C ARG A 83 -46.27 -13.33 -11.94
N ALA A 84 -46.68 -12.69 -10.86
CA ALA A 84 -45.97 -11.60 -10.18
C ALA A 84 -45.79 -11.96 -8.70
N GLU A 85 -44.61 -11.75 -8.18
CA GLU A 85 -44.23 -12.07 -6.81
C GLU A 85 -43.53 -10.88 -6.13
N PHE A 86 -43.86 -10.65 -4.85
CA PHE A 86 -43.15 -9.73 -3.98
C PHE A 86 -42.92 -10.40 -2.62
N GLY A 87 -41.67 -10.76 -2.32
CA GLY A 87 -41.34 -11.54 -1.14
C GLY A 87 -42.05 -12.92 -1.16
N ASP A 88 -42.84 -13.16 -0.13
CA ASP A 88 -43.61 -14.40 0.05
C ASP A 88 -44.99 -14.34 -0.63
N VAL A 89 -45.43 -13.18 -1.10
CA VAL A 89 -46.75 -12.96 -1.70
C VAL A 89 -46.67 -13.09 -3.21
N TYR A 90 -47.67 -13.78 -3.81
CA TYR A 90 -47.73 -13.90 -5.26
C TYR A 90 -49.17 -13.79 -5.79
N ILE A 91 -49.28 -13.40 -7.05
CA ILE A 91 -50.46 -13.46 -7.88
C ILE A 91 -50.14 -14.14 -9.21
N GLU A 92 -50.92 -15.09 -9.61
CA GLU A 92 -50.78 -15.83 -10.85
C GLU A 92 -52.08 -15.80 -11.65
N GLY A 93 -52.02 -15.28 -12.86
CA GLY A 93 -53.16 -15.28 -13.79
C GLY A 93 -52.99 -16.37 -14.82
N LYS A 94 -54.03 -17.16 -15.03
CA LYS A 94 -54.07 -18.25 -16.03
C LYS A 94 -55.11 -17.94 -17.09
N LYS A 95 -54.67 -17.85 -18.35
CA LYS A 95 -55.48 -17.61 -19.52
C LYS A 95 -55.54 -18.88 -20.38
N ASN A 96 -56.75 -19.25 -20.84
CA ASN A 96 -57.02 -20.44 -21.67
C ASN A 96 -56.69 -21.77 -21.00
N HIS A 97 -56.68 -21.84 -19.67
CA HIS A 97 -56.60 -23.09 -18.94
C HIS A 97 -58.03 -23.58 -18.61
N ALA A 98 -58.77 -24.06 -19.65
CA ALA A 98 -60.20 -24.44 -19.68
C ALA A 98 -60.90 -24.64 -18.33
N PRO A 99 -62.22 -24.30 -18.23
CA PRO A 99 -63.05 -23.65 -19.25
C PRO A 99 -62.95 -22.12 -19.24
N GLU A 100 -62.34 -21.47 -18.19
CA GLU A 100 -62.34 -20.03 -18.03
C GLU A 100 -60.97 -19.50 -17.54
N ASN A 101 -60.72 -18.22 -17.73
CA ASN A 101 -59.57 -17.55 -17.15
C ASN A 101 -59.73 -17.40 -15.63
N TYR A 102 -58.69 -17.62 -14.86
CA TYR A 102 -58.74 -17.49 -13.42
C TYR A 102 -57.46 -16.98 -12.81
N PHE A 103 -57.50 -16.58 -11.55
CA PHE A 103 -56.36 -16.11 -10.79
C PHE A 103 -56.14 -17.01 -9.57
N ILE A 104 -54.87 -17.17 -9.22
CA ILE A 104 -54.43 -17.76 -7.95
C ILE A 104 -53.63 -16.69 -7.25
N TYR A 105 -53.91 -16.40 -6.02
CA TYR A 105 -53.09 -15.50 -5.22
C TYR A 105 -52.90 -16.08 -3.83
N GLY A 106 -51.75 -15.80 -3.25
CA GLY A 106 -51.43 -16.40 -1.96
C GLY A 106 -50.14 -15.94 -1.36
N ILE A 107 -49.83 -16.53 -0.24
CA ILE A 107 -48.57 -16.39 0.46
C ILE A 107 -47.92 -17.77 0.49
N ASN A 108 -46.65 -17.85 0.11
CA ASN A 108 -45.86 -19.07 0.14
C ASN A 108 -44.52 -18.81 0.80
N LYS A 109 -44.28 -19.41 1.95
CA LYS A 109 -43.08 -19.22 2.74
C LYS A 109 -42.19 -20.45 2.75
N ASN A 110 -40.92 -20.31 2.35
CA ASN A 110 -39.94 -21.39 2.42
C ASN A 110 -39.34 -21.46 3.83
N ILE A 111 -39.70 -22.52 4.57
CA ILE A 111 -39.31 -22.75 5.97
C ILE A 111 -37.79 -22.98 6.06
N LYS A 112 -37.19 -23.67 5.10
CA LYS A 112 -35.75 -23.92 5.04
C LYS A 112 -34.97 -22.58 4.99
N ASN A 113 -35.41 -21.67 4.12
CA ASN A 113 -34.77 -20.35 3.99
C ASN A 113 -35.01 -19.44 5.21
N MET A 114 -36.12 -19.65 5.97
CA MET A 114 -36.35 -18.94 7.23
C MET A 114 -35.34 -19.28 8.32
N ILE A 115 -34.80 -20.51 8.30
CA ILE A 115 -33.84 -20.98 9.30
C ILE A 115 -32.45 -20.54 8.92
N PHE A 116 -32.05 -20.71 7.65
CA PHE A 116 -30.77 -20.31 7.13
C PHE A 116 -30.83 -20.15 5.61
N SER A 117 -30.92 -18.92 5.14
CA SER A 117 -31.00 -18.62 3.72
C SER A 117 -29.58 -18.44 3.09
N LYS A 118 -29.56 -18.45 1.76
CA LYS A 118 -28.34 -18.06 1.01
C LYS A 118 -27.90 -16.64 1.33
N ASN A 119 -28.87 -15.75 1.58
CA ASN A 119 -28.59 -14.36 1.90
C ASN A 119 -27.98 -14.21 3.29
N ASP A 120 -28.42 -15.03 4.29
CA ASP A 120 -27.78 -15.05 5.61
C ASP A 120 -26.31 -15.46 5.51
N SER A 121 -26.00 -16.53 4.75
CA SER A 121 -24.61 -16.92 4.49
C SER A 121 -23.84 -15.85 3.73
N ASN A 122 -24.45 -15.18 2.75
CA ASN A 122 -23.81 -14.09 2.02
C ASN A 122 -23.56 -12.86 2.90
N LEU A 123 -24.42 -12.55 3.86
CA LEU A 123 -24.18 -11.49 4.86
C LEU A 123 -22.94 -11.79 5.69
N LEU A 124 -22.84 -12.99 6.25
CA LEU A 124 -21.67 -13.41 7.03
C LEU A 124 -20.38 -13.38 6.19
N LYS A 125 -20.43 -13.90 4.96
CA LYS A 125 -19.27 -13.83 4.03
C LYS A 125 -18.90 -12.39 3.67
N ASN A 126 -19.89 -11.51 3.54
CA ASN A 126 -19.67 -10.10 3.24
C ASN A 126 -18.98 -9.36 4.40
N ASP A 127 -19.31 -9.69 5.63
CA ASP A 127 -18.64 -9.14 6.82
C ASP A 127 -17.19 -9.62 6.91
N LEU A 128 -16.94 -10.91 6.71
CA LEU A 128 -15.58 -11.45 6.62
C LEU A 128 -14.79 -10.79 5.49
N LYS A 129 -15.42 -10.57 4.33
CA LYS A 129 -14.78 -9.88 3.21
C LYS A 129 -14.39 -8.43 3.55
N LYS A 130 -15.22 -7.68 4.27
CA LYS A 130 -14.87 -6.34 4.77
C LYS A 130 -13.57 -6.36 5.58
N GLU A 131 -13.44 -7.39 6.41
CA GLU A 131 -12.24 -7.56 7.24
C GLU A 131 -11.02 -7.96 6.40
N ALA A 132 -11.15 -8.88 5.45
CA ALA A 132 -10.07 -9.22 4.52
C ALA A 132 -9.62 -8.02 3.66
N ASP A 133 -10.56 -7.21 3.18
CA ASP A 133 -10.30 -5.98 2.42
C ASP A 133 -9.54 -4.95 3.28
N LYS A 134 -9.80 -4.88 4.59
CA LYS A 134 -9.03 -4.06 5.53
C LYS A 134 -7.56 -4.47 5.57
N TYR A 135 -7.25 -5.75 5.69
CA TYR A 135 -5.86 -6.23 5.69
C TYR A 135 -5.18 -6.02 4.33
N THR A 136 -5.91 -6.18 3.23
CA THR A 136 -5.42 -5.83 1.89
C THR A 136 -5.08 -4.35 1.79
N PHE A 137 -5.91 -3.47 2.32
CA PHE A 137 -5.65 -2.04 2.37
C PHE A 137 -4.41 -1.72 3.23
N LEU A 138 -4.29 -2.32 4.42
CA LEU A 138 -3.13 -2.12 5.29
C LEU A 138 -1.83 -2.54 4.60
N LYS A 139 -1.82 -3.68 3.91
CA LYS A 139 -0.66 -4.15 3.13
C LYS A 139 -0.29 -3.20 2.00
N ASN A 140 -1.28 -2.74 1.25
CA ASN A 140 -1.08 -1.74 0.19
C ASN A 140 -0.52 -0.41 0.72
N MET A 141 -0.93 0.01 1.92
CA MET A 141 -0.40 1.20 2.57
C MET A 141 1.04 1.01 3.05
N GLU A 142 1.37 -0.17 3.59
CA GLU A 142 2.73 -0.57 3.95
C GLU A 142 3.69 -0.41 2.77
N GLU A 143 3.36 -0.98 1.61
CA GLU A 143 4.17 -0.86 0.38
C GLU A 143 4.36 0.60 -0.05
N GLN A 144 3.31 1.41 0.06
CA GLN A 144 3.37 2.83 -0.28
C GLN A 144 4.25 3.62 0.71
N LYS A 145 4.14 3.33 2.01
CA LYS A 145 5.00 3.92 3.04
C LYS A 145 6.47 3.55 2.81
N ILE A 146 6.78 2.27 2.52
CA ILE A 146 8.13 1.80 2.20
C ILE A 146 8.70 2.52 0.96
N SER A 147 7.89 2.67 -0.08
CA SER A 147 8.30 3.40 -1.28
C SER A 147 8.63 4.88 -1.00
N LEU A 148 7.88 5.52 -0.08
CA LEU A 148 8.19 6.89 0.37
C LEU A 148 9.47 6.95 1.19
N ILE A 149 9.69 5.99 2.12
CA ILE A 149 10.92 5.91 2.92
C ILE A 149 12.14 5.82 2.00
N ASN A 150 12.09 4.95 0.97
CA ASN A 150 13.17 4.80 0.01
C ASN A 150 13.42 6.09 -0.79
N LEU A 151 12.37 6.78 -1.24
CA LEU A 151 12.51 8.05 -1.95
C LEU A 151 13.09 9.16 -1.05
N TYR A 152 12.69 9.17 0.23
CA TYR A 152 13.23 10.10 1.23
C TYR A 152 14.71 9.86 1.49
N ARG A 153 15.13 8.59 1.62
CA ARG A 153 16.54 8.19 1.72
C ARG A 153 17.34 8.65 0.51
N ASP A 154 16.84 8.42 -0.70
CA ASP A 154 17.51 8.80 -1.94
C ASP A 154 17.69 10.33 -2.02
N TYR A 155 16.68 11.08 -1.58
CA TYR A 155 16.78 12.55 -1.44
C TYR A 155 17.89 12.95 -0.48
N LYS A 156 17.93 12.41 0.73
CA LYS A 156 18.93 12.74 1.75
C LYS A 156 20.35 12.36 1.31
N ASN A 157 20.50 11.21 0.67
CA ASN A 157 21.78 10.78 0.13
C ASN A 157 22.32 11.77 -0.93
N MET A 158 21.46 12.19 -1.86
CA MET A 158 21.87 13.11 -2.92
C MET A 158 22.11 14.53 -2.39
N GLU A 159 21.27 15.01 -1.47
CA GLU A 159 21.49 16.30 -0.78
C GLU A 159 22.86 16.36 -0.10
N PHE A 160 23.20 15.28 0.62
CA PHE A 160 24.50 15.19 1.32
C PHE A 160 25.67 15.12 0.32
N GLU A 161 25.57 14.30 -0.72
CA GLU A 161 26.59 14.16 -1.75
C GLU A 161 26.87 15.49 -2.46
N ILE A 162 25.83 16.22 -2.85
CA ILE A 162 25.96 17.58 -3.43
C ILE A 162 26.68 18.52 -2.45
N LYS A 163 26.33 18.45 -1.17
CA LYS A 163 26.95 19.28 -0.14
C LYS A 163 28.47 19.01 -0.01
N ILE A 164 28.85 17.72 0.06
CA ILE A 164 30.25 17.32 0.17
C ILE A 164 31.04 17.74 -1.07
N LYS A 165 30.52 17.44 -2.26
CA LYS A 165 31.18 17.82 -3.53
C LYS A 165 31.31 19.35 -3.70
N ASN A 166 30.30 20.12 -3.29
CA ASN A 166 30.39 21.58 -3.28
C ASN A 166 31.45 22.10 -2.29
N ASN A 167 31.60 21.46 -1.13
CA ASN A 167 32.70 21.81 -0.19
C ASN A 167 34.05 21.44 -0.80
N GLY A 168 34.17 20.27 -1.43
CA GLY A 168 35.36 19.87 -2.17
C GLY A 168 35.73 20.87 -3.27
N LEU A 169 34.75 21.31 -4.06
CA LEU A 169 34.94 22.31 -5.11
C LEU A 169 35.48 23.64 -4.56
N LYS A 170 35.00 24.09 -3.39
CA LYS A 170 35.54 25.29 -2.71
C LYS A 170 37.02 25.11 -2.32
N THR A 171 37.37 23.92 -1.80
CA THR A 171 38.75 23.57 -1.45
C THR A 171 39.64 23.60 -2.69
N LEU A 172 39.26 22.90 -3.78
CA LEU A 172 40.04 22.90 -5.03
C LEU A 172 40.22 24.29 -5.62
N LYS A 173 39.18 25.14 -5.60
CA LYS A 173 39.29 26.54 -6.06
C LYS A 173 40.25 27.38 -5.20
N SER A 174 40.35 27.10 -3.91
CA SER A 174 41.34 27.77 -3.03
C SER A 174 42.73 27.29 -3.29
N GLU A 175 42.92 26.01 -3.51
CA GLU A 175 44.22 25.38 -3.78
C GLU A 175 44.75 25.74 -5.16
N GLU A 176 43.88 25.83 -6.20
CA GLU A 176 44.23 26.28 -7.54
C GLU A 176 44.93 27.65 -7.50
N ARG A 177 44.38 28.59 -6.75
CA ARG A 177 44.96 29.94 -6.61
C ARG A 177 46.36 29.92 -5.94
N MET A 178 46.60 28.95 -5.05
CA MET A 178 47.92 28.79 -4.42
C MET A 178 48.92 28.16 -5.39
N LEU A 179 48.49 27.11 -6.13
CA LEU A 179 49.35 26.45 -7.12
C LEU A 179 49.66 27.36 -8.32
N GLU A 180 48.72 28.19 -8.76
CA GLU A 180 48.99 29.21 -9.81
C GLU A 180 50.17 30.13 -9.42
N LYS A 181 50.15 30.65 -8.20
CA LYS A 181 51.26 31.46 -7.68
C LYS A 181 52.58 30.69 -7.58
N SER A 182 52.53 29.44 -7.13
CA SER A 182 53.70 28.59 -7.00
C SER A 182 54.28 28.23 -8.38
N PHE A 183 53.45 28.05 -9.38
CA PHE A 183 53.86 27.84 -10.76
C PHE A 183 54.47 29.10 -11.37
N GLU A 184 53.90 30.30 -11.16
CA GLU A 184 54.47 31.57 -11.60
C GLU A 184 55.86 31.81 -11.02
N LEU A 185 56.08 31.34 -9.78
CA LEU A 185 57.39 31.41 -9.10
C LEU A 185 58.32 30.26 -9.52
N GLY A 186 57.93 29.36 -10.40
CA GLY A 186 58.72 28.22 -10.84
C GLY A 186 58.92 27.14 -9.77
N ALA A 187 58.08 27.13 -8.72
CA ALA A 187 58.23 26.22 -7.58
C ALA A 187 57.58 24.84 -7.82
N ILE A 188 56.68 24.74 -8.78
CA ILE A 188 55.97 23.47 -9.12
C ILE A 188 55.96 23.25 -10.64
N PRO A 189 55.91 21.99 -11.10
CA PRO A 189 55.75 21.67 -12.51
C PRO A 189 54.33 21.96 -13.00
N LYS A 190 54.20 22.29 -14.30
CA LYS A 190 52.90 22.60 -14.95
C LYS A 190 51.83 21.49 -14.81
N ILE A 191 52.27 20.24 -14.78
CA ILE A 191 51.38 19.07 -14.70
C ILE A 191 50.59 19.05 -13.40
N GLU A 192 51.09 19.53 -12.28
CA GLU A 192 50.38 19.60 -11.00
C GLU A 192 49.23 20.60 -11.09
N LEU A 193 49.45 21.78 -11.65
CA LEU A 193 48.43 22.80 -11.86
C LEU A 193 47.33 22.31 -12.85
N GLU A 194 47.75 21.71 -13.98
CA GLU A 194 46.83 21.18 -14.99
C GLU A 194 45.97 20.05 -14.41
N SER A 195 46.54 19.14 -13.62
CA SER A 195 45.80 18.05 -12.96
C SER A 195 44.72 18.60 -12.03
N LEU A 196 45.03 19.59 -11.19
CA LEU A 196 44.04 20.23 -10.33
C LEU A 196 42.92 20.90 -11.14
N GLN A 197 43.25 21.60 -12.23
CA GLN A 197 42.29 22.26 -13.09
C GLN A 197 41.31 21.26 -13.75
N TYR A 198 41.83 20.09 -14.18
CA TYR A 198 40.97 19.01 -14.71
C TYR A 198 40.06 18.40 -13.63
N SER A 199 40.59 18.11 -12.44
CA SER A 199 39.81 17.59 -11.32
C SER A 199 38.69 18.55 -10.91
N ARG A 200 39.02 19.86 -10.82
CA ARG A 200 38.00 20.88 -10.57
C ARG A 200 36.91 20.93 -11.62
N LYS A 201 37.24 20.88 -12.91
CA LYS A 201 36.27 20.88 -14.01
C LYS A 201 35.39 19.62 -13.98
N ASN A 202 36.00 18.47 -13.72
CA ASN A 202 35.23 17.21 -13.59
C ASN A 202 34.24 17.27 -12.43
N LEU A 203 34.68 17.79 -11.28
CA LEU A 203 33.82 17.95 -10.10
C LEU A 203 32.66 18.94 -10.35
N GLU A 204 32.90 20.03 -11.10
CA GLU A 204 31.81 20.94 -11.52
C GLU A 204 30.78 20.28 -12.41
N ILE A 205 31.19 19.39 -13.34
CA ILE A 205 30.27 18.60 -14.20
C ILE A 205 29.48 17.62 -13.36
N GLU A 206 30.12 16.91 -12.42
CA GLU A 206 29.46 15.97 -11.54
C GLU A 206 28.41 16.65 -10.66
N ILE A 207 28.75 17.78 -10.04
CA ILE A 207 27.82 18.56 -9.22
C ILE A 207 26.58 18.94 -10.04
N LYS A 208 26.78 19.46 -11.24
CA LYS A 208 25.66 19.82 -12.12
C LYS A 208 24.75 18.62 -12.43
N THR A 209 25.35 17.46 -12.72
CA THR A 209 24.58 16.22 -12.99
C THR A 209 23.80 15.78 -11.76
N LEU A 210 24.39 15.87 -10.56
CA LEU A 210 23.72 15.55 -9.31
C LEU A 210 22.57 16.52 -9.01
N GLU A 211 22.75 17.82 -9.25
CA GLU A 211 21.69 18.82 -9.08
C GLU A 211 20.50 18.57 -10.02
N GLU A 212 20.75 18.23 -11.29
CA GLU A 212 19.71 17.84 -12.24
C GLU A 212 18.95 16.57 -11.79
N ASN A 213 19.65 15.59 -11.24
CA ASN A 213 19.03 14.37 -10.71
C ASN A 213 18.28 14.64 -9.40
N PHE A 214 18.76 15.54 -8.57
CA PHE A 214 18.08 15.95 -7.35
C PHE A 214 16.73 16.61 -7.63
N GLU A 215 16.66 17.46 -8.65
CA GLU A 215 15.38 18.03 -9.09
C GLU A 215 14.40 16.94 -9.62
N LYS A 216 14.91 15.87 -10.26
CA LYS A 216 14.08 14.73 -10.65
C LYS A 216 13.53 13.99 -9.42
N ILE A 217 14.33 13.82 -8.36
CA ILE A 217 13.86 13.21 -7.09
C ILE A 217 12.75 14.07 -6.47
N LYS A 218 12.90 15.39 -6.40
CA LYS A 218 11.84 16.28 -5.89
C LYS A 218 10.53 16.10 -6.66
N LYS A 219 10.59 16.03 -7.99
CA LYS A 219 9.41 15.77 -8.83
C LYS A 219 8.76 14.42 -8.55
N ARG A 220 9.55 13.37 -8.20
CA ARG A 220 8.99 12.05 -7.86
C ARG A 220 8.13 12.08 -6.60
N PHE A 221 8.41 12.93 -5.60
CA PHE A 221 7.51 13.13 -4.45
C PHE A 221 6.13 13.63 -4.89
N LEU A 222 6.09 14.58 -5.81
CA LEU A 222 4.83 15.10 -6.34
C LEU A 222 4.07 14.05 -7.16
N TYR A 223 4.74 13.38 -8.09
CA TYR A 223 4.08 12.43 -9.00
C TYR A 223 3.65 11.14 -8.30
N ASN A 224 4.47 10.60 -7.41
CA ASN A 224 4.18 9.31 -6.79
C ASN A 224 3.26 9.44 -5.56
N PHE A 225 3.34 10.56 -4.83
CA PHE A 225 2.68 10.71 -3.54
C PHE A 225 1.78 11.94 -3.45
N ASN A 226 1.73 12.78 -4.47
CA ASN A 226 1.07 14.09 -4.46
C ASN A 226 1.58 14.99 -3.30
N ILE A 227 2.88 14.97 -3.06
CA ILE A 227 3.56 15.76 -2.03
C ILE A 227 4.51 16.74 -2.72
N ASP A 228 4.24 18.02 -2.59
CA ASP A 228 5.16 19.07 -3.04
C ASP A 228 6.17 19.40 -1.94
N ILE A 229 7.47 19.24 -2.29
CA ILE A 229 8.62 19.55 -1.43
C ILE A 229 9.55 20.60 -2.05
N SER A 230 9.11 21.32 -3.11
CA SER A 230 9.96 22.23 -3.88
C SER A 230 10.64 23.29 -3.00
N ASP A 231 9.89 23.85 -2.03
CA ASP A 231 10.33 24.91 -1.13
C ASP A 231 10.59 24.42 0.30
N LYS A 232 10.69 23.10 0.51
CA LYS A 232 10.83 22.49 1.84
C LYS A 232 12.18 21.83 2.00
N THR A 233 12.70 21.88 3.21
CA THR A 233 13.89 21.12 3.62
C THR A 233 13.42 19.86 4.35
N LEU A 234 13.96 18.70 3.96
CA LEU A 234 13.65 17.45 4.65
C LEU A 234 14.59 17.25 5.84
N ALA A 235 14.04 16.84 6.98
CA ALA A 235 14.79 16.52 8.18
C ALA A 235 15.70 15.29 7.99
N ASN A 236 16.67 15.10 8.86
CA ASN A 236 17.46 13.88 8.86
C ASN A 236 16.61 12.68 9.29
N ILE A 237 16.96 11.49 8.78
CA ILE A 237 16.27 10.25 9.14
C ILE A 237 16.75 9.82 10.54
N THR A 238 15.89 9.93 11.54
CA THR A 238 16.22 9.62 12.94
C THR A 238 15.17 8.68 13.55
N PRO A 239 15.27 7.36 13.30
CA PRO A 239 14.31 6.40 13.82
C PRO A 239 14.48 6.15 15.32
N ASN A 240 13.42 5.65 15.95
CA ASN A 240 13.51 5.10 17.30
C ASN A 240 14.02 3.65 17.23
N TYR A 241 15.17 3.37 17.85
CA TYR A 241 15.77 2.03 17.83
C TYR A 241 15.29 1.11 18.96
N THR A 242 14.53 1.61 19.94
CA THR A 242 14.26 0.87 21.19
C THR A 242 13.25 -0.28 21.00
N GLU A 243 12.38 -0.21 20.01
CA GLU A 243 11.25 -1.14 19.83
C GLU A 243 11.38 -2.04 18.58
N ILE A 244 12.56 -2.07 17.94
CA ILE A 244 12.75 -2.80 16.66
C ILE A 244 12.36 -4.27 16.79
N HIS A 245 12.74 -4.92 17.89
CA HIS A 245 12.46 -6.34 18.09
C HIS A 245 10.96 -6.63 18.15
N ASP A 246 10.18 -5.76 18.80
CA ASP A 246 8.73 -5.90 18.89
C ASP A 246 8.08 -5.77 17.50
N TYR A 247 8.51 -4.81 16.69
CA TYR A 247 8.05 -4.69 15.31
C TYR A 247 8.38 -5.91 14.45
N ILE A 248 9.59 -6.51 14.60
CA ILE A 248 9.96 -7.72 13.84
C ILE A 248 9.03 -8.89 14.19
N THR A 249 8.60 -9.02 15.46
CA THR A 249 7.70 -10.11 15.86
C THR A 249 6.33 -10.03 15.19
N THR A 250 5.84 -8.84 14.85
CA THR A 250 4.52 -8.60 14.24
C THR A 250 4.54 -8.60 12.71
N ILE A 251 5.71 -8.61 12.05
CA ILE A 251 5.82 -8.66 10.59
C ILE A 251 5.09 -9.87 10.01
N GLY A 252 4.36 -9.64 8.92
CA GLY A 252 3.60 -10.68 8.20
C GLY A 252 2.24 -11.03 8.80
N TYR A 253 1.90 -10.44 9.96
CA TYR A 253 0.59 -10.65 10.60
C TYR A 253 -0.57 -10.33 9.65
N LYS A 254 -0.49 -9.22 8.90
CA LYS A 254 -1.53 -8.78 7.97
C LYS A 254 -1.85 -9.81 6.90
N ASP A 255 -0.82 -10.42 6.31
CA ASP A 255 -0.97 -11.46 5.27
C ASP A 255 -1.56 -12.74 5.85
N ILE A 256 -1.13 -13.15 7.05
CA ILE A 256 -1.62 -14.34 7.75
C ILE A 256 -3.09 -14.17 8.13
N GLU A 257 -3.48 -13.04 8.71
CA GLU A 257 -4.88 -12.79 9.10
C GLU A 257 -5.80 -12.72 7.88
N LYS A 258 -5.37 -12.09 6.79
CA LYS A 258 -6.11 -12.12 5.53
C LYS A 258 -6.39 -13.55 5.07
N LEU A 259 -5.38 -14.42 5.03
CA LEU A 259 -5.54 -15.82 4.62
C LEU A 259 -6.43 -16.62 5.58
N ARG A 260 -6.42 -16.33 6.89
CA ARG A 260 -7.34 -16.93 7.87
C ARG A 260 -8.79 -16.55 7.57
N ILE A 261 -9.03 -15.27 7.32
CA ILE A 261 -10.37 -14.77 6.99
C ILE A 261 -10.86 -15.38 5.66
N GLU A 262 -10.02 -15.46 4.65
CA GLU A 262 -10.34 -16.10 3.37
C GLU A 262 -10.72 -17.58 3.56
N LYS A 263 -10.00 -18.29 4.45
CA LYS A 263 -10.36 -19.66 4.84
C LYS A 263 -11.73 -19.72 5.54
N ASP A 264 -12.05 -18.75 6.41
CA ASP A 264 -13.35 -18.68 7.09
C ASP A 264 -14.49 -18.34 6.13
N ILE A 265 -14.27 -17.56 5.08
CA ILE A 265 -15.23 -17.33 4.00
C ILE A 265 -15.60 -18.66 3.30
N ILE A 266 -14.60 -19.47 2.96
CA ILE A 266 -14.82 -20.79 2.34
C ILE A 266 -15.57 -21.72 3.32
N LYS A 267 -15.18 -21.71 4.59
CA LYS A 267 -15.85 -22.49 5.64
C LYS A 267 -17.34 -22.13 5.79
N GLU A 268 -17.68 -20.85 5.72
CA GLU A 268 -19.07 -20.42 5.75
C GLU A 268 -19.85 -20.88 4.50
N ASN A 269 -19.21 -20.87 3.33
CA ASN A 269 -19.83 -21.43 2.11
C ASN A 269 -20.08 -22.93 2.23
N ILE A 270 -19.13 -23.70 2.75
CA ILE A 270 -19.30 -25.12 3.06
C ILE A 270 -20.46 -25.35 4.03
N ARG A 271 -20.57 -24.49 5.07
CA ARG A 271 -21.66 -24.57 6.05
C ARG A 271 -23.02 -24.41 5.37
N TYR A 272 -23.17 -23.40 4.51
CA TYR A 272 -24.39 -23.18 3.76
C TYR A 272 -24.69 -24.34 2.80
N LEU A 273 -23.72 -24.81 2.03
CA LEU A 273 -23.89 -25.92 1.09
C LEU A 273 -24.25 -27.23 1.79
N ASN A 274 -23.64 -27.54 2.92
CA ASN A 274 -24.02 -28.69 3.77
C ASN A 274 -25.45 -28.58 4.30
N TYR A 275 -25.85 -27.37 4.76
CA TYR A 275 -27.21 -27.12 5.21
C TYR A 275 -28.21 -27.33 4.06
N ASN A 276 -27.91 -26.72 2.91
CA ASN A 276 -28.73 -26.80 1.72
C ASN A 276 -28.89 -28.23 1.19
N ASP A 277 -27.87 -29.06 1.29
CA ASP A 277 -27.84 -30.45 0.87
C ASP A 277 -28.62 -31.35 1.85
N LYS A 278 -28.46 -31.17 3.15
CA LYS A 278 -29.06 -32.03 4.18
C LYS A 278 -30.49 -31.72 4.45
N VAL A 279 -30.90 -30.45 4.43
CA VAL A 279 -32.24 -30.01 4.78
C VAL A 279 -33.13 -29.97 3.52
N PRO A 280 -34.27 -30.68 3.51
CA PRO A 280 -35.19 -30.64 2.38
C PRO A 280 -35.82 -29.25 2.20
N ASP A 281 -36.19 -28.91 0.97
CA ASP A 281 -37.00 -27.74 0.69
C ASP A 281 -38.42 -27.96 1.18
N ILE A 282 -38.83 -27.21 2.20
CA ILE A 282 -40.15 -27.23 2.78
C ILE A 282 -40.74 -25.83 2.61
N SER A 283 -41.88 -25.75 1.93
CA SER A 283 -42.67 -24.53 1.84
C SER A 283 -44.08 -24.71 2.31
N LEU A 284 -44.55 -23.73 3.08
CA LEU A 284 -45.93 -23.65 3.56
C LEU A 284 -46.58 -22.43 2.93
N GLY A 285 -47.74 -22.64 2.32
CA GLY A 285 -48.50 -21.57 1.69
C GLY A 285 -49.98 -21.64 1.98
N VAL A 286 -50.62 -20.49 1.85
CA VAL A 286 -52.09 -20.36 1.77
C VAL A 286 -52.38 -19.65 0.47
N GLU A 287 -53.25 -20.26 -0.35
CA GLU A 287 -53.63 -19.73 -1.66
C GLU A 287 -55.15 -19.72 -1.83
N ARG A 288 -55.66 -18.75 -2.59
CA ARG A 288 -57.02 -18.71 -3.06
C ARG A 288 -57.03 -18.87 -4.58
N ASN A 289 -57.84 -19.83 -5.02
CA ASN A 289 -58.11 -20.08 -6.43
C ASN A 289 -59.49 -19.49 -6.77
N THR A 290 -59.53 -18.50 -7.65
CA THR A 290 -60.80 -17.84 -8.04
C THR A 290 -61.71 -18.71 -8.91
N LYS A 291 -61.16 -19.76 -9.53
CA LYS A 291 -61.95 -20.71 -10.33
C LYS A 291 -62.86 -21.58 -9.45
N GLU A 292 -62.36 -22.06 -8.34
CA GLU A 292 -63.01 -23.01 -7.44
C GLU A 292 -63.64 -22.30 -6.23
N ASP A 293 -63.34 -20.99 -6.09
CA ASP A 293 -63.75 -20.16 -4.94
C ASP A 293 -63.31 -20.75 -3.59
N GLU A 294 -62.16 -21.40 -3.58
CA GLU A 294 -61.64 -22.14 -2.43
C GLU A 294 -60.31 -21.54 -1.91
N ASN A 295 -60.16 -21.60 -0.58
CA ASN A 295 -58.90 -21.38 0.08
C ASN A 295 -58.23 -22.73 0.32
N ARG A 296 -56.91 -22.79 -0.02
CA ARG A 296 -56.13 -24.02 0.15
C ARG A 296 -54.90 -23.74 1.01
N VAL A 297 -54.60 -24.67 1.90
CA VAL A 297 -53.29 -24.73 2.57
C VAL A 297 -52.41 -25.69 1.78
N VAL A 298 -51.25 -25.22 1.33
CA VAL A 298 -50.33 -25.99 0.51
C VAL A 298 -49.04 -26.21 1.26
N LEU A 299 -48.72 -27.50 1.51
CA LEU A 299 -47.44 -27.91 2.03
C LEU A 299 -46.67 -28.61 0.90
N LYS A 300 -45.53 -28.04 0.51
CA LYS A 300 -44.63 -28.65 -0.48
C LYS A 300 -43.38 -29.13 0.20
N PHE A 301 -42.98 -30.34 -0.13
CA PHE A 301 -41.76 -30.98 0.33
C PHE A 301 -40.99 -31.44 -0.90
N SER A 302 -39.70 -31.05 -1.02
CA SER A 302 -38.84 -31.47 -2.11
C SER A 302 -37.46 -31.75 -1.58
N LYS A 303 -36.88 -32.89 -1.96
CA LYS A 303 -35.50 -33.24 -1.71
C LYS A 303 -34.98 -34.07 -2.87
N PRO A 304 -33.87 -33.68 -3.53
CA PRO A 304 -33.20 -34.52 -4.50
C PRO A 304 -32.63 -35.76 -3.80
N LEU A 305 -32.90 -36.94 -4.37
CA LEU A 305 -32.36 -38.23 -3.90
C LEU A 305 -31.17 -38.62 -4.79
N PHE A 306 -30.13 -39.24 -4.20
CA PHE A 306 -28.97 -39.73 -4.92
C PHE A 306 -28.18 -38.62 -5.67
N TYR A 307 -28.22 -37.40 -5.12
CA TYR A 307 -27.55 -36.25 -5.70
C TYR A 307 -26.12 -36.17 -5.21
N TYR A 308 -25.17 -36.01 -6.15
CA TYR A 308 -23.77 -35.69 -5.86
C TYR A 308 -23.60 -34.17 -5.90
N ASN A 309 -23.20 -33.60 -4.76
CA ASN A 309 -22.97 -32.16 -4.64
C ASN A 309 -21.52 -31.80 -4.99
N ALA A 310 -21.25 -31.66 -6.28
CA ALA A 310 -19.91 -31.29 -6.76
C ALA A 310 -19.41 -29.93 -6.24
N GLU A 311 -20.33 -28.96 -6.04
CA GLU A 311 -19.99 -27.65 -5.49
C GLU A 311 -19.48 -27.78 -4.05
N LEU A 312 -20.12 -28.57 -3.22
CA LEU A 312 -19.67 -28.83 -1.86
C LEU A 312 -18.27 -29.49 -1.81
N GLU A 313 -18.01 -30.48 -2.67
CA GLU A 313 -16.69 -31.15 -2.72
C GLU A 313 -15.59 -30.21 -3.26
N ASN A 314 -15.91 -29.35 -4.21
CA ASN A 314 -15.00 -28.32 -4.69
C ASN A 314 -14.64 -27.32 -3.58
N GLU A 315 -15.63 -26.86 -2.80
CA GLU A 315 -15.38 -25.96 -1.67
C GLU A 315 -14.55 -26.63 -0.56
N ARG A 316 -14.76 -27.91 -0.28
CA ARG A 316 -13.90 -28.67 0.66
C ARG A 316 -12.45 -28.74 0.16
N THR A 317 -12.26 -28.96 -1.13
CA THR A 317 -10.93 -28.95 -1.75
C THR A 317 -10.29 -27.57 -1.64
N SER A 318 -11.05 -26.51 -1.93
CA SER A 318 -10.60 -25.11 -1.79
C SER A 318 -10.21 -24.77 -0.34
N TYR A 319 -10.96 -25.28 0.65
CA TYR A 319 -10.63 -25.11 2.06
C TYR A 319 -9.27 -25.76 2.40
N THR A 320 -9.04 -26.98 1.92
CA THR A 320 -7.74 -27.67 2.13
C THR A 320 -6.60 -26.94 1.44
N GLN A 321 -6.81 -26.43 0.22
CA GLN A 321 -5.82 -25.61 -0.48
C GLN A 321 -5.48 -24.34 0.29
N GLN A 322 -6.50 -23.65 0.81
CA GLN A 322 -6.30 -22.43 1.61
C GLN A 322 -5.57 -22.72 2.94
N GLU A 323 -5.80 -23.88 3.53
CA GLU A 323 -5.07 -24.32 4.73
C GLU A 323 -3.57 -24.57 4.45
N ILE A 324 -3.26 -25.18 3.32
CA ILE A 324 -1.88 -25.38 2.85
C ILE A 324 -1.21 -24.02 2.62
N LEU A 325 -1.89 -23.10 1.92
CA LEU A 325 -1.37 -21.75 1.66
C LEU A 325 -1.12 -20.97 2.97
N LEU A 326 -2.03 -21.07 3.94
CA LEU A 326 -1.85 -20.45 5.25
C LEU A 326 -0.61 -20.99 5.98
N ASN A 327 -0.43 -22.31 6.02
CA ASN A 327 0.73 -22.94 6.65
C ASN A 327 2.03 -22.53 5.95
N GLN A 328 2.06 -22.58 4.62
CA GLN A 328 3.20 -22.09 3.83
C GLN A 328 3.54 -20.64 4.17
N LYS A 329 2.52 -19.77 4.27
CA LYS A 329 2.74 -18.36 4.59
C LYS A 329 3.28 -18.13 5.99
N ILE A 330 2.89 -18.94 6.97
CA ILE A 330 3.44 -18.91 8.33
C ILE A 330 4.93 -19.27 8.32
N GLU A 331 5.32 -20.30 7.56
CA GLU A 331 6.72 -20.72 7.41
C GLU A 331 7.55 -19.64 6.69
N GLU A 332 7.05 -19.12 5.56
CA GLU A 332 7.68 -18.01 4.83
C GLU A 332 7.89 -16.79 5.71
N ASN A 333 6.90 -16.45 6.53
CA ASN A 333 6.98 -15.30 7.44
C ASN A 333 8.08 -15.49 8.50
N SER A 334 8.25 -16.71 9.00
CA SER A 334 9.33 -17.02 9.95
C SER A 334 10.70 -16.86 9.30
N ALA A 335 10.87 -17.31 8.06
CA ALA A 335 12.09 -17.11 7.28
C ALA A 335 12.33 -15.63 6.94
N GLU A 336 11.27 -14.86 6.63
CA GLU A 336 11.36 -13.41 6.37
C GLU A 336 11.83 -12.65 7.61
N LYS A 337 11.32 -12.96 8.80
CA LYS A 337 11.77 -12.35 10.07
C LYS A 337 13.27 -12.55 10.29
N LEU A 338 13.75 -13.76 10.14
CA LEU A 338 15.18 -14.08 10.28
C LEU A 338 16.03 -13.32 9.24
N LYS A 339 15.54 -13.20 8.00
CA LYS A 339 16.20 -12.42 6.95
C LYS A 339 16.28 -10.93 7.32
N ILE A 340 15.21 -10.37 7.89
CA ILE A 340 15.16 -8.98 8.32
C ILE A 340 16.16 -8.72 9.45
N GLU A 341 16.23 -9.58 10.46
CA GLU A 341 17.21 -9.49 11.56
C GLU A 341 18.66 -9.57 11.04
N THR A 342 18.91 -10.50 10.12
CA THR A 342 20.24 -10.65 9.48
C THR A 342 20.61 -9.41 8.67
N THR A 343 19.68 -8.89 7.89
CA THR A 343 19.90 -7.68 7.07
C THR A 343 20.16 -6.46 7.94
N TYR A 344 19.38 -6.28 9.02
CA TYR A 344 19.58 -5.22 9.99
C TYR A 344 20.96 -5.27 10.63
N SER A 345 21.38 -6.46 11.06
CA SER A 345 22.72 -6.67 11.63
C SER A 345 23.83 -6.35 10.64
N ASN A 346 23.65 -6.71 9.36
CA ASN A 346 24.59 -6.39 8.29
C ASN A 346 24.71 -4.87 8.04
N TYR A 347 23.59 -4.13 8.02
CA TYR A 347 23.62 -2.67 7.86
C TYR A 347 24.31 -1.96 9.04
N ILE A 348 24.11 -2.44 10.27
CA ILE A 348 24.86 -1.94 11.44
C ILE A 348 26.37 -2.14 11.26
N LYS A 349 26.76 -3.35 10.83
CA LYS A 349 28.18 -3.67 10.60
C LYS A 349 28.77 -2.81 9.48
N GLU A 350 28.08 -2.69 8.35
CA GLU A 350 28.50 -1.89 7.20
C GLU A 350 28.70 -0.42 7.58
N TYR A 351 27.71 0.17 8.25
CA TYR A 351 27.82 1.55 8.73
C TYR A 351 29.02 1.75 9.63
N ARG A 352 29.28 0.83 10.59
CA ARG A 352 30.44 0.92 11.49
C ARG A 352 31.76 0.82 10.73
N VAL A 353 31.85 -0.08 9.76
CA VAL A 353 33.06 -0.23 8.93
C VAL A 353 33.33 1.01 8.10
N LEU A 354 32.30 1.54 7.43
CA LEU A 354 32.44 2.75 6.60
C LEU A 354 32.72 3.99 7.44
N LYS A 355 32.16 4.10 8.65
CA LYS A 355 32.50 5.18 9.59
C LYS A 355 33.98 5.16 9.96
N ASN A 356 34.53 4.00 10.32
CA ASN A 356 35.95 3.88 10.65
C ASN A 356 36.85 4.17 9.45
N LYS A 357 36.43 3.75 8.23
CA LYS A 357 37.18 4.06 7.00
C LYS A 357 37.16 5.55 6.68
N ALA A 358 36.00 6.21 6.76
CA ALA A 358 35.90 7.65 6.53
C ALA A 358 36.79 8.44 7.48
N GLU A 359 36.87 8.06 8.75
CA GLU A 359 37.76 8.66 9.73
C GLU A 359 39.24 8.42 9.40
N LEU A 360 39.60 7.20 8.95
CA LEU A 360 40.94 6.86 8.51
C LEU A 360 41.36 7.69 7.29
N GLU A 361 40.53 7.76 6.25
CA GLU A 361 40.87 8.49 5.01
C GLU A 361 40.94 10.00 5.26
N LYS A 362 40.08 10.53 6.15
CA LYS A 362 40.23 11.93 6.60
C LYS A 362 41.61 12.20 7.24
N ASN A 363 42.02 11.31 8.14
CA ASN A 363 43.35 11.47 8.80
C ASN A 363 44.49 11.32 7.79
N LYS A 364 44.39 10.40 6.82
CA LYS A 364 45.38 10.27 5.75
C LYS A 364 45.47 11.53 4.91
N TYR A 365 44.33 12.10 4.51
CA TYR A 365 44.32 13.37 3.75
C TYR A 365 45.01 14.49 4.52
N GLU A 366 44.73 14.65 5.81
CA GLU A 366 45.39 15.67 6.64
C GLU A 366 46.93 15.47 6.74
N ILE A 367 47.37 14.21 6.87
CA ILE A 367 48.81 13.86 6.88
C ILE A 367 49.45 14.16 5.53
N LYS A 368 48.85 13.73 4.41
CA LYS A 368 49.34 13.99 3.05
C LYS A 368 49.46 15.49 2.76
N LYS A 369 48.49 16.26 3.20
CA LYS A 369 48.54 17.72 3.10
C LYS A 369 49.73 18.33 3.85
N LEU A 370 50.03 17.81 5.03
CA LEU A 370 51.21 18.24 5.80
C LEU A 370 52.50 17.80 5.11
N GLU A 371 52.62 16.57 4.62
CA GLU A 371 53.79 16.06 3.91
C GLU A 371 54.09 16.86 2.63
N TYR A 372 53.06 17.26 1.88
CA TYR A 372 53.18 18.15 0.74
C TYR A 372 53.71 19.53 1.16
N SER A 373 53.19 20.10 2.23
CA SER A 373 53.68 21.40 2.74
C SER A 373 55.14 21.36 3.18
N LEU A 374 55.67 20.17 3.50
CA LEU A 374 57.06 19.92 3.84
C LEU A 374 57.94 19.54 2.62
N GLY A 375 57.35 19.50 1.43
CA GLY A 375 58.03 19.12 0.18
C GLY A 375 58.45 17.64 0.09
N LYS A 376 57.76 16.74 0.83
CA LYS A 376 58.08 15.30 0.87
C LYS A 376 57.35 14.48 -0.19
N ILE A 377 56.23 14.94 -0.68
CA ILE A 377 55.40 14.29 -1.70
C ILE A 377 54.97 15.33 -2.74
N ASP A 378 54.49 14.87 -3.89
CA ASP A 378 53.91 15.74 -4.90
C ASP A 378 52.39 16.00 -4.61
N TYR A 379 51.82 16.98 -5.32
CA TYR A 379 50.44 17.38 -5.11
C TYR A 379 49.44 16.31 -5.60
N LEU A 380 49.82 15.44 -6.53
CA LEU A 380 48.98 14.38 -7.04
C LEU A 380 48.57 13.38 -5.93
N GLU A 381 49.53 13.06 -5.04
CA GLU A 381 49.23 12.19 -3.88
C GLU A 381 48.24 12.83 -2.89
N VAL A 382 48.27 14.15 -2.74
CA VAL A 382 47.30 14.89 -1.93
C VAL A 382 45.89 14.80 -2.57
N MET A 383 45.83 14.95 -3.90
CA MET A 383 44.57 14.86 -4.65
C MET A 383 43.93 13.49 -4.56
N GLU A 384 44.70 12.41 -4.73
CA GLU A 384 44.19 11.05 -4.57
C GLU A 384 43.59 10.82 -3.17
N SER A 385 44.32 11.27 -2.13
CA SER A 385 43.84 11.14 -0.75
C SER A 385 42.61 12.02 -0.45
N PHE A 386 42.50 13.16 -1.14
CA PHE A 386 41.32 14.02 -1.04
C PHE A 386 40.07 13.39 -1.67
N ASP A 387 40.22 12.76 -2.85
CA ASP A 387 39.15 12.07 -3.54
C ASP A 387 38.66 10.87 -2.71
N ASP A 388 39.59 10.07 -2.17
CA ASP A 388 39.26 8.96 -1.25
C ASP A 388 38.51 9.46 -0.01
N TYR A 389 38.97 10.54 0.61
CA TYR A 389 38.27 11.13 1.77
C TYR A 389 36.82 11.53 1.44
N MET A 390 36.60 12.24 0.32
CA MET A 390 35.26 12.64 -0.08
C MET A 390 34.38 11.44 -0.37
N GLU A 391 34.89 10.40 -1.05
CA GLU A 391 34.14 9.19 -1.39
C GLU A 391 33.69 8.44 -0.12
N TYR A 392 34.61 8.24 0.85
CA TYR A 392 34.27 7.52 2.09
C TYR A 392 33.36 8.34 3.00
N GLU A 393 33.43 9.67 3.01
CA GLU A 393 32.50 10.51 3.76
C GLU A 393 31.07 10.39 3.20
N VAL A 394 30.91 10.41 1.88
CA VAL A 394 29.62 10.17 1.21
C VAL A 394 29.13 8.75 1.47
N SER A 395 30.00 7.75 1.38
CA SER A 395 29.64 6.33 1.59
C SER A 395 29.18 6.07 3.02
N GLN A 396 29.84 6.67 4.02
CA GLN A 396 29.44 6.58 5.42
C GLN A 396 28.02 7.15 5.65
N GLU A 397 27.72 8.33 5.12
CA GLU A 397 26.40 8.94 5.32
C GLU A 397 25.31 8.17 4.55
N LYS A 398 25.61 7.65 3.35
CA LYS A 398 24.71 6.75 2.62
C LYS A 398 24.40 5.48 3.44
N ALA A 399 25.42 4.85 4.02
CA ALA A 399 25.22 3.66 4.86
C ALA A 399 24.40 3.97 6.13
N LYS A 400 24.58 5.13 6.76
CA LYS A 400 23.78 5.59 7.88
C LYS A 400 22.32 5.80 7.47
N ASN A 401 22.07 6.44 6.34
CA ASN A 401 20.71 6.65 5.83
C ASN A 401 20.04 5.36 5.42
N ILE A 402 20.78 4.37 4.88
CA ILE A 402 20.28 3.01 4.60
C ILE A 402 19.84 2.33 5.90
N LEU A 403 20.70 2.34 6.92
CA LEU A 403 20.38 1.75 8.22
C LEU A 403 19.13 2.41 8.84
N ASN A 404 19.10 3.74 8.88
CA ASN A 404 17.98 4.48 9.48
C ASN A 404 16.67 4.27 8.72
N SER A 405 16.69 4.30 7.39
CA SER A 405 15.50 4.03 6.58
C SER A 405 15.04 2.58 6.72
N TYR A 406 15.94 1.62 6.84
CA TYR A 406 15.58 0.22 7.06
C TYR A 406 14.89 -0.01 8.41
N VAL A 407 15.27 0.72 9.45
CA VAL A 407 14.55 0.72 10.73
C VAL A 407 13.11 1.23 10.55
N TYR A 408 12.91 2.31 9.81
CA TYR A 408 11.55 2.77 9.46
C TYR A 408 10.76 1.74 8.64
N GLU A 409 11.41 1.03 7.72
CA GLU A 409 10.76 -0.06 6.97
C GLU A 409 10.30 -1.18 7.91
N ILE A 410 11.13 -1.58 8.90
CA ILE A 410 10.76 -2.58 9.91
C ILE A 410 9.55 -2.11 10.72
N MET A 411 9.55 -0.85 11.20
CA MET A 411 8.44 -0.26 11.94
C MET A 411 7.14 -0.30 11.13
N VAL A 412 7.18 0.16 9.88
CA VAL A 412 6.00 0.18 8.97
C VAL A 412 5.47 -1.21 8.66
N ARG A 413 6.35 -2.21 8.54
CA ARG A 413 5.94 -3.61 8.32
C ARG A 413 5.33 -4.24 9.58
N GLY A 414 5.80 -3.82 10.76
CA GLY A 414 5.31 -4.32 12.05
C GLY A 414 4.05 -3.61 12.58
N GLU A 415 3.72 -2.39 12.07
CA GLU A 415 2.43 -1.72 12.32
C GLU A 415 1.25 -2.51 11.73
#